data_b00f31f7c69a9363e2f07ebcde0a7cfc
#
_entry.id   b00f31f7c69a9363e2f07ebcde0a7cfc
#
_cell.length_a   1.000
_cell.length_b   1.000
_cell.length_c   1.000
_cell.angle_alpha   90.00
_cell.angle_beta   90.00
_cell.angle_gamma   90.00
#
_symmetry.space_group_name_H-M   'P 1'
#
loop_
_entity.id
_entity.type
_entity.pdbx_description
1 polymer ?
#
loop_
_entity_poly.entity_id
_entity_poly.type
_entity_poly.pdbx_seq_one_letter_code
_entity_poly.pdbx_strand_id
1 'polypeptide(L)'
;MPPPTASDLWLTSRRFGLVIDAGSSGSRLQIYSWKDARSVRQTLDLEALDRLPQVEKGVPSGDDWLHKVEPGISSFAQNPMGIPEYLAPLLEHAKDTVPPSLHRETPIFLLATAGMRLLPKDQQNSIIEATCMFFRANSSFRLEAPSIIGPCGSSVRIISGEEEGIFGWISVNYLMDGFTGHDQHHRGTYGFLDMGGASTQIAFEPGPSERESMSHTTADTLIDVRLRLLSGEEIEHPVFVTTWLGYGTNQARERYIGSQVKNWLSSGHGSTNSIPDPCLPKQLNIPLSPQAIPGTDAKAGESHELIGTGSFEQCLVQTAPLLNNDRPCPDVSCLFNGVPAPRIDFSLSKFIGVSEYWYSSEHVFGLGGAYDVVQYERAAIEFCSREWSDIVQEHKETHFDEFGKPIPPGTWGKEVGLNRLQLQCFKAAWVVNVLHQGIGLPRIVDSGGNQTTGEAGSADEKAKAKGLGPNLVGPATFQSVDTIGDTAVSWTLGKMVLEASKEVPP
;
A
#
# COMPACT_ATOMS: atom_id res chain seq x y z
N MET A 1 -22.19 15.75 34.30
CA MET A 1 -22.95 15.61 33.05
C MET A 1 -22.91 14.15 32.67
N PRO A 2 -24.00 13.56 32.17
CA PRO A 2 -23.90 12.24 31.58
C PRO A 2 -22.83 12.28 30.45
N PRO A 3 -22.08 11.20 30.23
CA PRO A 3 -21.12 11.18 29.15
C PRO A 3 -21.83 11.52 27.82
N PRO A 4 -21.20 12.30 26.91
CA PRO A 4 -21.83 12.71 25.65
C PRO A 4 -22.34 11.52 24.81
N THR A 5 -21.82 10.32 25.06
CA THR A 5 -22.26 9.06 24.49
C THR A 5 -23.66 8.61 24.93
N ALA A 6 -24.23 9.17 26.01
CA ALA A 6 -25.54 8.75 26.51
C ALA A 6 -26.72 9.31 25.70
N SER A 7 -26.53 10.40 24.98
CA SER A 7 -27.55 11.06 24.16
C SER A 7 -27.36 10.82 22.64
N ASP A 8 -26.24 10.31 22.25
CA ASP A 8 -25.91 10.00 20.83
C ASP A 8 -25.88 8.48 20.63
N LEU A 9 -26.86 7.97 19.89
CA LEU A 9 -26.99 6.55 19.59
C LEU A 9 -25.79 5.99 18.80
N TRP A 10 -25.17 6.82 17.94
CA TRP A 10 -23.99 6.41 17.21
C TRP A 10 -22.78 6.22 18.13
N LEU A 11 -22.59 7.12 19.10
CA LEU A 11 -21.49 7.07 20.07
C LEU A 11 -21.70 6.02 21.17
N THR A 12 -22.93 5.51 21.35
CA THR A 12 -23.24 4.57 22.43
C THR A 12 -22.40 3.30 22.33
N SER A 13 -21.63 3.00 23.37
CA SER A 13 -20.72 1.83 23.47
C SER A 13 -19.65 1.79 22.36
N ARG A 14 -19.31 2.93 21.75
CA ARG A 14 -18.31 2.99 20.69
C ARG A 14 -16.91 3.18 21.29
N ARG A 15 -15.98 2.43 20.74
CA ARG A 15 -14.53 2.52 20.94
C ARG A 15 -13.89 3.20 19.73
N PHE A 16 -12.77 3.84 19.95
CA PHE A 16 -11.99 4.50 18.90
C PHE A 16 -10.55 4.00 18.90
N GLY A 17 -9.91 4.07 17.76
CA GLY A 17 -8.48 3.83 17.59
C GLY A 17 -7.90 4.74 16.51
N LEU A 18 -6.71 5.27 16.78
CA LEU A 18 -6.01 6.21 15.93
C LEU A 18 -4.75 5.56 15.37
N VAL A 19 -4.60 5.56 14.06
CA VAL A 19 -3.35 5.12 13.41
C VAL A 19 -2.82 6.22 12.53
N ILE A 20 -1.57 6.59 12.73
CA ILE A 20 -0.81 7.44 11.83
C ILE A 20 0.13 6.55 11.04
N ASP A 21 -0.17 6.37 9.76
CA ASP A 21 0.75 5.79 8.78
C ASP A 21 1.81 6.84 8.43
N ALA A 22 3.02 6.64 8.92
CA ALA A 22 4.14 7.55 8.65
C ALA A 22 4.99 7.03 7.50
N GLY A 23 4.52 7.29 6.28
CA GLY A 23 5.13 6.85 5.04
C GLY A 23 6.29 7.71 4.56
N SER A 24 6.90 7.32 3.44
CA SER A 24 8.04 8.03 2.81
C SER A 24 7.67 9.36 2.17
N SER A 25 6.41 9.57 1.78
CA SER A 25 5.92 10.76 1.09
C SER A 25 5.05 11.67 1.98
N GLY A 26 4.56 11.17 3.11
CA GLY A 26 3.68 11.90 4.03
C GLY A 26 3.24 11.04 5.19
N SER A 27 2.60 11.66 6.18
CA SER A 27 1.94 10.96 7.27
C SER A 27 0.44 11.14 7.17
N ARG A 28 -0.31 10.04 7.41
CA ARG A 28 -1.77 10.00 7.32
C ARG A 28 -2.35 9.50 8.64
N LEU A 29 -3.12 10.33 9.31
CA LEU A 29 -3.97 9.92 10.42
C LEU A 29 -5.22 9.28 9.86
N GLN A 30 -5.57 8.13 10.40
CA GLN A 30 -6.85 7.44 10.18
C GLN A 30 -7.51 7.18 11.53
N ILE A 31 -8.77 7.57 11.63
CA ILE A 31 -9.59 7.44 12.83
C ILE A 31 -10.58 6.32 12.60
N TYR A 32 -10.46 5.25 13.38
CA TYR A 32 -11.34 4.09 13.32
C TYR A 32 -12.22 4.02 14.56
N SER A 33 -13.35 3.32 14.45
CA SER A 33 -14.22 3.04 15.58
C SER A 33 -14.90 1.68 15.44
N TRP A 34 -15.28 1.09 16.57
CA TRP A 34 -16.04 -0.16 16.67
C TRP A 34 -16.92 -0.15 17.90
N LYS A 35 -17.93 -1.02 17.91
CA LYS A 35 -18.75 -1.21 19.11
C LYS A 35 -18.02 -2.11 20.11
N ASP A 36 -18.12 -1.76 21.40
CA ASP A 36 -17.59 -2.61 22.47
C ASP A 36 -18.18 -4.03 22.40
N ALA A 37 -17.31 -5.04 22.38
CA ALA A 37 -17.70 -6.42 22.18
C ALA A 37 -18.69 -6.94 23.24
N ARG A 38 -18.60 -6.47 24.49
CA ARG A 38 -19.53 -6.85 25.57
C ARG A 38 -20.93 -6.33 25.29
N SER A 39 -21.04 -5.10 24.78
CA SER A 39 -22.34 -4.53 24.40
C SER A 39 -22.94 -5.24 23.20
N VAL A 40 -22.11 -5.61 22.21
CA VAL A 40 -22.55 -6.33 21.02
C VAL A 40 -23.06 -7.73 21.38
N ARG A 41 -22.36 -8.46 22.25
CA ARG A 41 -22.78 -9.79 22.75
C ARG A 41 -24.13 -9.80 23.46
N GLN A 42 -24.54 -8.66 24.06
CA GLN A 42 -25.83 -8.55 24.73
C GLN A 42 -27.01 -8.35 23.77
N THR A 43 -26.74 -7.96 22.54
CA THR A 43 -27.76 -7.54 21.56
C THR A 43 -27.89 -8.45 20.34
N LEU A 44 -26.92 -9.32 20.10
CA LEU A 44 -26.90 -10.20 18.94
C LEU A 44 -27.14 -11.67 19.33
N ASP A 45 -27.73 -12.42 18.42
CA ASP A 45 -27.87 -13.86 18.50
C ASP A 45 -26.50 -14.55 18.33
N LEU A 46 -26.38 -15.79 18.84
CA LEU A 46 -25.12 -16.55 18.84
C LEU A 46 -24.51 -16.70 17.44
N GLU A 47 -25.32 -16.98 16.43
CA GLU A 47 -24.88 -17.12 15.04
C GLU A 47 -24.29 -15.80 14.49
N ALA A 48 -24.81 -14.65 14.92
CA ALA A 48 -24.31 -13.35 14.52
C ALA A 48 -23.00 -12.94 15.23
N LEU A 49 -22.57 -13.71 16.24
CA LEU A 49 -21.31 -13.50 16.95
C LEU A 49 -20.12 -14.22 16.32
N ASP A 50 -20.35 -15.09 15.35
CA ASP A 50 -19.29 -15.82 14.63
C ASP A 50 -18.63 -14.95 13.55
N ARG A 51 -18.20 -13.75 13.96
CA ARG A 51 -17.53 -12.76 13.11
C ARG A 51 -16.60 -11.89 13.92
N LEU A 52 -15.69 -11.20 13.24
CA LEU A 52 -14.83 -10.20 13.84
C LEU A 52 -15.61 -8.94 14.26
N PRO A 53 -15.09 -8.17 15.24
CA PRO A 53 -15.63 -6.84 15.54
C PRO A 53 -15.71 -5.97 14.28
N GLN A 54 -16.82 -5.26 14.12
CA GLN A 54 -17.02 -4.38 12.96
C GLN A 54 -16.25 -3.06 13.18
N VAL A 55 -15.12 -2.93 12.47
CA VAL A 55 -14.28 -1.73 12.47
C VAL A 55 -14.70 -0.83 11.31
N GLU A 56 -15.07 0.39 11.62
CA GLU A 56 -15.63 1.38 10.71
C GLU A 56 -14.81 2.67 10.77
N LYS A 57 -15.08 3.60 9.84
CA LYS A 57 -14.60 4.99 9.96
C LYS A 57 -15.03 5.60 11.27
N GLY A 58 -14.16 6.36 11.93
CA GLY A 58 -14.41 6.97 13.24
C GLY A 58 -15.34 8.18 13.22
N VAL A 59 -16.03 8.43 12.10
CA VAL A 59 -16.99 9.52 11.93
C VAL A 59 -18.28 8.97 11.33
N PRO A 60 -19.47 9.57 11.65
CA PRO A 60 -20.74 9.09 11.12
C PRO A 60 -20.89 9.27 9.60
N SER A 61 -20.23 10.28 9.05
CA SER A 61 -20.31 10.61 7.63
C SER A 61 -19.12 11.48 7.21
N GLY A 62 -18.77 11.43 5.91
CA GLY A 62 -17.75 12.30 5.32
C GLY A 62 -16.32 11.74 5.40
N ASP A 63 -15.36 12.61 5.07
CA ASP A 63 -13.94 12.28 4.95
C ASP A 63 -13.11 12.70 6.18
N ASP A 64 -13.76 13.22 7.22
CA ASP A 64 -13.09 13.72 8.43
C ASP A 64 -12.41 12.63 9.27
N TRP A 65 -12.54 11.36 8.89
CA TRP A 65 -11.83 10.24 9.50
C TRP A 65 -10.35 10.17 9.07
N LEU A 66 -9.95 10.95 8.05
CA LEU A 66 -8.62 10.93 7.44
C LEU A 66 -8.04 12.34 7.38
N HIS A 67 -6.80 12.50 7.85
CA HIS A 67 -6.04 13.74 7.67
C HIS A 67 -4.61 13.45 7.26
N LYS A 68 -4.06 14.23 6.31
CA LYS A 68 -2.72 14.01 5.73
C LYS A 68 -1.84 15.24 5.88
N VAL A 69 -0.57 14.99 6.17
CA VAL A 69 0.50 16.00 6.15
C VAL A 69 1.69 15.52 5.31
N GLU A 70 2.39 16.46 4.70
CA GLU A 70 3.60 16.24 3.92
C GLU A 70 4.72 17.17 4.42
N PRO A 71 5.97 16.82 4.17
CA PRO A 71 6.53 15.63 3.52
C PRO A 71 6.53 14.39 4.45
N GLY A 72 7.12 13.25 3.99
CA GLY A 72 7.28 12.07 4.84
C GLY A 72 8.11 12.34 6.11
N ILE A 73 7.79 11.69 7.22
CA ILE A 73 8.44 11.91 8.53
C ILE A 73 9.96 11.69 8.49
N SER A 74 10.45 10.81 7.62
CA SER A 74 11.88 10.55 7.43
C SER A 74 12.68 11.77 6.94
N SER A 75 12.04 12.78 6.35
CA SER A 75 12.69 14.02 5.93
C SER A 75 13.18 14.86 7.12
N PHE A 76 12.69 14.59 8.32
CA PHE A 76 13.11 15.25 9.56
C PHE A 76 14.35 14.62 10.19
N ALA A 77 15.02 13.68 9.52
CA ALA A 77 16.21 13.00 10.01
C ALA A 77 17.32 13.92 10.50
N GLN A 78 17.51 15.07 9.83
CA GLN A 78 18.50 16.09 10.20
C GLN A 78 17.93 17.17 11.15
N ASN A 79 16.62 17.24 11.33
CA ASN A 79 15.95 18.22 12.16
C ASN A 79 14.75 17.63 12.93
N PRO A 80 14.98 16.74 13.90
CA PRO A 80 13.89 16.12 14.68
C PRO A 80 13.08 17.15 15.50
N MET A 81 13.63 18.35 15.71
CA MET A 81 12.92 19.44 16.41
C MET A 81 11.71 19.98 15.63
N GLY A 82 11.61 19.71 14.32
CA GLY A 82 10.45 20.07 13.49
C GLY A 82 9.27 19.08 13.63
N ILE A 83 9.44 17.93 14.29
CA ILE A 83 8.41 16.91 14.44
C ILE A 83 7.14 17.42 15.16
N PRO A 84 7.23 18.21 16.25
CA PRO A 84 6.03 18.73 16.92
C PRO A 84 5.15 19.56 15.98
N GLU A 85 5.73 20.49 15.23
CA GLU A 85 4.98 21.33 14.28
C GLU A 85 4.37 20.50 13.15
N TYR A 86 5.12 19.52 12.65
CA TYR A 86 4.69 18.62 11.59
C TYR A 86 3.51 17.73 11.99
N LEU A 87 3.49 17.21 13.23
CA LEU A 87 2.44 16.30 13.71
C LEU A 87 1.26 17.02 14.37
N ALA A 88 1.40 18.30 14.71
CA ALA A 88 0.35 19.06 15.40
C ALA A 88 -1.00 19.03 14.65
N PRO A 89 -1.06 19.24 13.31
CA PRO A 89 -2.33 19.21 12.59
C PRO A 89 -3.06 17.86 12.71
N LEU A 90 -2.30 16.74 12.65
CA LEU A 90 -2.87 15.39 12.79
C LEU A 90 -3.44 15.19 14.20
N LEU A 91 -2.71 15.63 15.23
CA LEU A 91 -3.14 15.47 16.62
C LEU A 91 -4.33 16.36 16.98
N GLU A 92 -4.37 17.58 16.47
CA GLU A 92 -5.50 18.50 16.65
C GLU A 92 -6.75 17.92 15.98
N HIS A 93 -6.65 17.46 14.74
CA HIS A 93 -7.74 16.80 14.05
C HIS A 93 -8.28 15.58 14.83
N ALA A 94 -7.40 14.76 15.39
CA ALA A 94 -7.80 13.62 16.23
C ALA A 94 -8.56 14.06 17.49
N LYS A 95 -8.12 15.15 18.13
CA LYS A 95 -8.78 15.69 19.35
C LYS A 95 -10.15 16.30 19.06
N ASP A 96 -10.31 16.91 17.89
CA ASP A 96 -11.57 17.53 17.47
C ASP A 96 -12.59 16.47 17.07
N THR A 97 -12.13 15.35 16.51
CA THR A 97 -13.00 14.28 16.01
C THR A 97 -13.43 13.30 17.13
N VAL A 98 -12.50 12.89 18.01
CA VAL A 98 -12.81 11.94 19.08
C VAL A 98 -13.33 12.68 20.29
N PRO A 99 -14.49 12.29 20.89
CA PRO A 99 -15.02 12.94 22.09
C PRO A 99 -13.98 12.96 23.23
N PRO A 100 -13.76 14.11 23.88
CA PRO A 100 -12.74 14.26 24.95
C PRO A 100 -12.85 13.23 26.08
N SER A 101 -14.07 12.79 26.39
CA SER A 101 -14.33 11.77 27.43
C SER A 101 -13.77 10.40 27.10
N LEU A 102 -13.52 10.12 25.78
CA LEU A 102 -13.03 8.84 25.29
C LEU A 102 -11.52 8.85 25.00
N HIS A 103 -10.84 10.00 25.07
CA HIS A 103 -9.42 10.09 24.73
C HIS A 103 -8.55 9.10 25.51
N ARG A 104 -8.76 8.98 26.84
CA ARG A 104 -7.93 8.09 27.68
C ARG A 104 -8.08 6.60 27.36
N GLU A 105 -9.19 6.22 26.75
CA GLU A 105 -9.45 4.84 26.33
C GLU A 105 -9.01 4.59 24.89
N THR A 106 -8.87 5.65 24.09
CA THR A 106 -8.53 5.59 22.67
C THR A 106 -7.02 5.44 22.49
N PRO A 107 -6.53 4.30 21.98
CA PRO A 107 -5.12 4.14 21.64
C PRO A 107 -4.75 5.01 20.44
N ILE A 108 -3.55 5.59 20.49
CA ILE A 108 -2.92 6.26 19.35
C ILE A 108 -1.65 5.52 18.96
N PHE A 109 -1.54 5.22 17.67
CA PHE A 109 -0.36 4.60 17.08
C PHE A 109 0.23 5.52 16.02
N LEU A 110 1.55 5.74 16.05
CA LEU A 110 2.32 6.20 14.90
C LEU A 110 3.24 5.08 14.49
N LEU A 111 2.94 4.50 13.34
CA LEU A 111 3.68 3.37 12.79
C LEU A 111 4.40 3.82 11.52
N ALA A 112 5.71 3.91 11.61
CA ALA A 112 6.53 4.37 10.51
C ALA A 112 6.98 3.19 9.63
N THR A 113 6.97 3.40 8.33
CA THR A 113 7.20 2.35 7.33
C THR A 113 8.56 2.49 6.61
N ALA A 114 8.64 2.08 5.37
CA ALA A 114 9.88 1.92 4.61
C ALA A 114 10.78 3.16 4.57
N GLY A 115 10.21 4.38 4.50
CA GLY A 115 11.01 5.60 4.50
C GLY A 115 11.89 5.75 5.73
N MET A 116 11.37 5.37 6.90
CA MET A 116 12.15 5.37 8.15
C MET A 116 13.14 4.20 8.21
N ARG A 117 12.83 3.05 7.63
CA ARG A 117 13.75 1.88 7.60
C ARG A 117 15.04 2.15 6.82
N LEU A 118 15.04 3.11 5.89
CA LEU A 118 16.21 3.53 5.11
C LEU A 118 17.18 4.46 5.89
N LEU A 119 16.76 5.02 7.00
CA LEU A 119 17.58 5.94 7.79
C LEU A 119 18.57 5.18 8.69
N PRO A 120 19.73 5.80 9.05
CA PRO A 120 20.59 5.32 10.14
C PRO A 120 19.85 5.22 11.48
N LYS A 121 20.28 4.27 12.34
CA LYS A 121 19.59 3.96 13.60
C LYS A 121 19.48 5.14 14.56
N ASP A 122 20.50 5.97 14.64
CA ASP A 122 20.55 7.19 15.48
C ASP A 122 19.46 8.19 15.03
N GLN A 123 19.30 8.39 13.73
CA GLN A 123 18.26 9.25 13.18
C GLN A 123 16.86 8.67 13.39
N GLN A 124 16.69 7.34 13.19
CA GLN A 124 15.45 6.64 13.51
C GLN A 124 15.04 6.90 14.96
N ASN A 125 15.95 6.68 15.91
CA ASN A 125 15.72 6.85 17.33
C ASN A 125 15.33 8.29 17.68
N SER A 126 16.05 9.27 17.13
CA SER A 126 15.78 10.70 17.39
C SER A 126 14.37 11.10 16.95
N ILE A 127 13.90 10.63 15.79
CA ILE A 127 12.53 10.89 15.30
C ILE A 127 11.49 10.22 16.20
N ILE A 128 11.69 8.95 16.57
CA ILE A 128 10.79 8.19 17.45
C ILE A 128 10.68 8.83 18.83
N GLU A 129 11.81 9.26 19.41
CA GLU A 129 11.83 9.96 20.72
C GLU A 129 11.10 11.29 20.64
N ALA A 130 11.37 12.12 19.63
CA ALA A 130 10.69 13.40 19.44
C ALA A 130 9.18 13.22 19.28
N THR A 131 8.75 12.24 18.51
CA THR A 131 7.34 11.88 18.29
C THR A 131 6.68 11.44 19.61
N CYS A 132 7.33 10.55 20.35
CA CYS A 132 6.80 10.05 21.63
C CYS A 132 6.67 11.19 22.65
N MET A 133 7.68 12.04 22.78
CA MET A 133 7.64 13.21 23.67
C MET A 133 6.50 14.16 23.29
N PHE A 134 6.32 14.42 21.99
CA PHE A 134 5.26 15.27 21.48
C PHE A 134 3.87 14.74 21.87
N PHE A 135 3.58 13.47 21.61
CA PHE A 135 2.28 12.89 21.95
C PHE A 135 2.00 12.87 23.46
N ARG A 136 3.01 12.56 24.29
CA ARG A 136 2.87 12.58 25.75
C ARG A 136 2.60 13.97 26.30
N ALA A 137 3.21 14.99 25.74
CA ALA A 137 3.06 16.36 26.19
C ALA A 137 1.74 17.00 25.74
N ASN A 138 1.20 16.60 24.58
CA ASN A 138 0.15 17.31 23.88
C ASN A 138 -1.17 16.53 23.74
N SER A 139 -1.25 15.28 24.23
CA SER A 139 -2.49 14.51 24.15
C SER A 139 -2.79 13.73 25.45
N SER A 140 -4.06 13.37 25.62
CA SER A 140 -4.53 12.43 26.64
C SER A 140 -4.92 11.07 26.06
N PHE A 141 -4.62 10.82 24.77
CA PHE A 141 -4.81 9.51 24.15
C PHE A 141 -3.92 8.45 24.79
N ARG A 142 -4.39 7.21 24.76
CA ARG A 142 -3.68 6.09 25.39
C ARG A 142 -2.41 5.75 24.62
N LEU A 143 -1.28 5.93 25.28
CA LEU A 143 0.05 5.49 24.83
C LEU A 143 0.55 4.37 25.73
N GLU A 144 1.27 3.42 25.16
CA GLU A 144 1.93 2.39 25.97
C GLU A 144 3.08 2.95 26.82
N ALA A 145 3.38 2.24 27.89
CA ALA A 145 4.53 2.55 28.72
C ALA A 145 5.85 2.28 27.96
N PRO A 146 6.96 2.90 28.37
CA PRO A 146 8.27 2.59 27.82
C PRO A 146 8.60 1.11 27.96
N SER A 147 9.17 0.54 26.91
CA SER A 147 9.58 -0.88 26.86
C SER A 147 10.84 -1.02 26.04
N ILE A 148 11.30 -2.27 25.87
CA ILE A 148 12.43 -2.60 24.97
C ILE A 148 12.15 -2.22 23.50
N ILE A 149 10.87 -2.04 23.13
CA ILE A 149 10.46 -1.65 21.77
C ILE A 149 10.74 -0.16 21.54
N GLY A 150 10.53 0.66 22.57
CA GLY A 150 10.74 2.10 22.44
C GLY A 150 10.17 2.91 23.62
N PRO A 151 10.36 4.25 23.57
CA PRO A 151 9.96 5.15 24.63
C PRO A 151 8.43 5.22 24.83
N CYS A 152 7.62 4.90 23.82
CA CYS A 152 6.16 4.77 23.90
C CYS A 152 5.68 3.33 23.60
N GLY A 153 6.48 2.33 23.94
CA GLY A 153 6.16 0.93 23.69
C GLY A 153 5.85 0.66 22.21
N SER A 154 4.78 -0.06 21.92
CA SER A 154 4.34 -0.34 20.55
C SER A 154 3.53 0.80 19.92
N SER A 155 3.21 1.86 20.67
CA SER A 155 2.41 3.00 20.17
C SER A 155 3.16 3.87 19.17
N VAL A 156 4.47 4.06 19.33
CA VAL A 156 5.30 4.88 18.44
C VAL A 156 6.54 4.09 18.05
N ARG A 157 6.57 3.58 16.85
CA ARG A 157 7.69 2.74 16.38
C ARG A 157 7.78 2.63 14.87
N ILE A 158 8.87 2.10 14.39
CA ILE A 158 9.04 1.67 13.01
C ILE A 158 8.57 0.22 12.93
N ILE A 159 7.59 -0.08 12.08
CA ILE A 159 7.15 -1.45 11.83
C ILE A 159 8.05 -2.12 10.80
N SER A 160 8.18 -3.43 10.87
CA SER A 160 8.84 -4.20 9.83
C SER A 160 7.98 -4.26 8.57
N GLY A 161 8.56 -4.65 7.43
CA GLY A 161 7.77 -4.83 6.22
C GLY A 161 6.86 -6.06 6.31
N GLU A 162 7.24 -7.05 7.11
CA GLU A 162 6.42 -8.22 7.40
C GLU A 162 5.18 -7.84 8.21
N GLU A 163 5.33 -6.98 9.23
CA GLU A 163 4.17 -6.45 9.98
C GLU A 163 3.23 -5.65 9.08
N GLU A 164 3.78 -4.80 8.20
CA GLU A 164 3.04 -4.05 7.20
C GLU A 164 2.24 -5.00 6.28
N GLY A 165 2.90 -6.07 5.79
CA GLY A 165 2.28 -7.11 4.96
C GLY A 165 1.18 -7.88 5.70
N ILE A 166 1.41 -8.30 6.96
CA ILE A 166 0.40 -9.00 7.78
C ILE A 166 -0.81 -8.11 8.03
N PHE A 167 -0.62 -6.84 8.38
CA PHE A 167 -1.74 -5.93 8.59
C PHE A 167 -2.53 -5.70 7.29
N GLY A 168 -1.84 -5.58 6.14
CA GLY A 168 -2.48 -5.49 4.83
C GLY A 168 -3.29 -6.74 4.50
N TRP A 169 -2.74 -7.93 4.77
CA TRP A 169 -3.42 -9.21 4.58
C TRP A 169 -4.68 -9.32 5.47
N ILE A 170 -4.60 -8.91 6.74
CA ILE A 170 -5.76 -8.85 7.63
C ILE A 170 -6.83 -7.91 7.07
N SER A 171 -6.43 -6.72 6.59
CA SER A 171 -7.35 -5.74 6.01
C SER A 171 -8.12 -6.30 4.81
N VAL A 172 -7.41 -6.90 3.85
CA VAL A 172 -8.03 -7.50 2.67
C VAL A 172 -9.02 -8.59 3.08
N ASN A 173 -8.58 -9.54 3.91
CA ASN A 173 -9.43 -10.67 4.29
C ASN A 173 -10.60 -10.26 5.18
N TYR A 174 -10.43 -9.22 5.98
CA TYR A 174 -11.52 -8.62 6.74
C TYR A 174 -12.60 -8.00 5.80
N LEU A 175 -12.19 -7.24 4.80
CA LEU A 175 -13.11 -6.57 3.86
C LEU A 175 -13.72 -7.52 2.83
N MET A 176 -13.03 -8.62 2.52
CA MET A 176 -13.45 -9.62 1.53
C MET A 176 -14.13 -10.85 2.15
N ASP A 177 -14.45 -10.79 3.45
CA ASP A 177 -15.02 -11.92 4.21
C ASP A 177 -14.20 -13.22 4.14
N GLY A 178 -12.87 -13.09 3.95
CA GLY A 178 -11.96 -14.23 3.83
C GLY A 178 -11.81 -15.08 5.10
N PHE A 179 -12.25 -14.56 6.25
CA PHE A 179 -12.19 -15.27 7.55
C PHE A 179 -13.46 -16.06 7.90
N THR A 180 -14.57 -15.89 7.17
CA THR A 180 -15.86 -16.44 7.58
C THR A 180 -16.11 -17.88 7.15
N GLY A 181 -15.34 -18.39 6.19
CA GLY A 181 -15.42 -19.80 5.74
C GLY A 181 -16.78 -20.28 5.21
N HIS A 182 -17.78 -19.40 5.18
CA HIS A 182 -19.17 -19.76 4.84
C HIS A 182 -19.50 -19.74 3.36
N ASP A 183 -18.62 -19.23 2.51
CA ASP A 183 -18.87 -19.26 1.07
C ASP A 183 -18.46 -20.62 0.50
N GLN A 184 -19.47 -21.40 0.05
CA GLN A 184 -19.26 -22.71 -0.59
C GLN A 184 -18.44 -22.64 -1.89
N HIS A 185 -18.23 -21.42 -2.43
CA HIS A 185 -17.52 -21.18 -3.68
C HIS A 185 -16.11 -20.61 -3.48
N HIS A 186 -15.78 -20.13 -2.29
CA HIS A 186 -14.45 -19.59 -1.99
C HIS A 186 -13.91 -20.20 -0.68
N ARG A 187 -13.07 -21.22 -0.82
CA ARG A 187 -12.43 -21.92 0.30
C ARG A 187 -11.02 -21.39 0.52
N GLY A 188 -10.88 -20.19 1.06
CA GLY A 188 -9.55 -19.71 1.40
C GLY A 188 -9.49 -18.19 1.55
N THR A 189 -8.39 -17.74 2.11
CA THR A 189 -8.05 -16.35 2.26
C THR A 189 -7.48 -15.77 0.95
N TYR A 190 -7.58 -14.45 0.79
CA TYR A 190 -6.93 -13.73 -0.30
C TYR A 190 -5.49 -13.44 0.06
N GLY A 191 -4.60 -13.56 -0.92
CA GLY A 191 -3.26 -13.02 -0.82
C GLY A 191 -3.25 -11.49 -0.96
N PHE A 192 -2.27 -10.87 -0.37
CA PHE A 192 -2.09 -9.42 -0.36
C PHE A 192 -0.76 -9.04 -1.03
N LEU A 193 -0.80 -8.03 -1.90
CA LEU A 193 0.36 -7.40 -2.51
C LEU A 193 0.31 -5.90 -2.29
N ASP A 194 1.40 -5.33 -1.79
CA ASP A 194 1.56 -3.88 -1.66
C ASP A 194 2.84 -3.43 -2.35
N MET A 195 2.76 -2.37 -3.13
CA MET A 195 3.93 -1.74 -3.74
C MET A 195 3.95 -0.25 -3.40
N GLY A 196 4.69 0.07 -2.36
CA GLY A 196 4.92 1.46 -1.96
C GLY A 196 6.03 2.14 -2.75
N GLY A 197 6.47 3.30 -2.26
CA GLY A 197 7.61 4.03 -2.86
C GLY A 197 8.97 3.39 -2.58
N ALA A 198 9.16 2.80 -1.39
CA ALA A 198 10.46 2.30 -0.93
C ALA A 198 10.52 0.78 -0.76
N SER A 199 9.40 0.10 -0.53
CA SER A 199 9.34 -1.36 -0.37
C SER A 199 8.15 -1.96 -1.10
N THR A 200 8.22 -3.28 -1.28
CA THR A 200 7.13 -4.12 -1.80
C THR A 200 6.93 -5.28 -0.84
N GLN A 201 5.68 -5.66 -0.59
CA GLN A 201 5.29 -6.74 0.31
C GLN A 201 4.41 -7.77 -0.42
N ILE A 202 4.52 -9.02 0.02
CA ILE A 202 3.56 -10.09 -0.28
C ILE A 202 3.20 -10.79 1.01
N ALA A 203 1.92 -11.08 1.20
CA ALA A 203 1.44 -11.93 2.29
C ALA A 203 0.32 -12.84 1.79
N PHE A 204 0.37 -14.12 2.13
CA PHE A 204 -0.69 -15.08 1.79
C PHE A 204 -0.65 -16.30 2.72
N GLU A 205 -1.77 -16.97 2.87
CA GLU A 205 -1.86 -18.23 3.56
C GLU A 205 -1.62 -19.37 2.55
N PRO A 206 -0.54 -20.16 2.66
CA PRO A 206 -0.32 -21.29 1.79
C PRO A 206 -1.39 -22.37 2.00
N GLY A 207 -1.92 -22.92 0.91
CA GLY A 207 -2.88 -24.02 0.96
C GLY A 207 -2.27 -25.32 1.54
N PRO A 208 -3.09 -26.34 1.88
CA PRO A 208 -2.58 -27.57 2.47
C PRO A 208 -1.50 -28.26 1.62
N SER A 209 -1.70 -28.38 0.31
CA SER A 209 -0.74 -28.98 -0.61
C SER A 209 0.55 -28.18 -0.76
N GLU A 210 0.46 -26.86 -0.70
CA GLU A 210 1.61 -25.98 -0.71
C GLU A 210 2.42 -26.16 0.57
N ARG A 211 1.77 -26.22 1.74
CA ARG A 211 2.42 -26.46 3.04
C ARG A 211 3.13 -27.82 3.09
N GLU A 212 2.54 -28.88 2.57
CA GLU A 212 3.16 -30.20 2.51
C GLU A 212 4.45 -30.25 1.66
N SER A 213 4.54 -29.35 0.67
CA SER A 213 5.71 -29.26 -0.23
C SER A 213 6.80 -28.30 0.26
N MET A 214 6.57 -27.60 1.37
CA MET A 214 7.54 -26.62 1.92
C MET A 214 8.73 -27.31 2.57
N SER A 215 9.89 -26.67 2.48
CA SER A 215 11.03 -27.03 3.34
C SER A 215 10.74 -26.66 4.80
N HIS A 216 11.45 -27.31 5.74
CA HIS A 216 11.37 -26.91 7.14
C HIS A 216 11.75 -25.43 7.34
N THR A 217 12.77 -24.95 6.65
CA THR A 217 13.22 -23.55 6.73
C THR A 217 12.13 -22.58 6.33
N THR A 218 11.43 -22.84 5.23
CA THR A 218 10.31 -21.98 4.78
C THR A 218 9.09 -22.15 5.69
N ALA A 219 8.81 -23.35 6.19
CA ALA A 219 7.71 -23.57 7.14
C ALA A 219 7.90 -22.78 8.45
N ASP A 220 9.14 -22.67 8.94
CA ASP A 220 9.47 -21.89 10.13
C ASP A 220 9.31 -20.37 9.94
N THR A 221 9.11 -19.88 8.72
CA THR A 221 8.87 -18.46 8.44
C THR A 221 7.39 -18.07 8.46
N LEU A 222 6.49 -19.04 8.58
CA LEU A 222 5.07 -18.73 8.70
C LEU A 222 4.76 -18.02 10.01
N ILE A 223 3.93 -17.00 9.94
CA ILE A 223 3.46 -16.23 11.08
C ILE A 223 2.03 -16.63 11.38
N ASP A 224 1.78 -17.12 12.60
CA ASP A 224 0.44 -17.45 13.07
C ASP A 224 -0.33 -16.16 13.38
N VAL A 225 -1.25 -15.80 12.50
CA VAL A 225 -2.17 -14.67 12.70
C VAL A 225 -3.36 -15.17 13.49
N ARG A 226 -3.54 -14.67 14.71
CA ARG A 226 -4.64 -15.01 15.62
C ARG A 226 -5.60 -13.85 15.75
N LEU A 227 -6.87 -14.12 15.49
CA LEU A 227 -7.96 -13.16 15.61
C LEU A 227 -9.06 -13.77 16.45
N ARG A 228 -9.69 -12.97 17.31
CA ARG A 228 -10.79 -13.43 18.16
C ARG A 228 -12.11 -12.89 17.65
N LEU A 229 -13.03 -13.80 17.39
CA LEU A 229 -14.41 -13.52 16.98
C LEU A 229 -15.22 -12.93 18.14
N LEU A 230 -16.33 -12.27 17.83
CA LEU A 230 -17.25 -11.77 18.84
C LEU A 230 -17.79 -12.86 19.77
N SER A 231 -17.84 -14.12 19.33
CA SER A 231 -18.15 -15.28 20.16
C SER A 231 -17.13 -15.56 21.27
N GLY A 232 -15.89 -15.09 21.13
CA GLY A 232 -14.75 -15.39 21.99
C GLY A 232 -13.83 -16.48 21.41
N GLU A 233 -14.25 -17.16 20.36
CA GLU A 233 -13.45 -18.14 19.65
C GLU A 233 -12.25 -17.44 18.97
N GLU A 234 -11.09 -18.12 18.96
CA GLU A 234 -9.92 -17.68 18.21
C GLU A 234 -9.81 -18.47 16.91
N ILE A 235 -9.64 -17.72 15.81
CA ILE A 235 -9.24 -18.26 14.51
C ILE A 235 -7.75 -18.04 14.32
N GLU A 236 -7.07 -19.00 13.70
CA GLU A 236 -5.64 -18.99 13.48
C GLU A 236 -5.32 -19.29 12.02
N HIS A 237 -4.48 -18.45 11.42
CA HIS A 237 -4.05 -18.56 10.03
C HIS A 237 -2.53 -18.53 9.95
N PRO A 238 -1.86 -19.57 9.43
CA PRO A 238 -0.44 -19.57 9.18
C PRO A 238 -0.12 -18.82 7.88
N VAL A 239 0.35 -17.59 7.99
CA VAL A 239 0.57 -16.67 6.87
C VAL A 239 2.05 -16.58 6.54
N PHE A 240 2.39 -16.82 5.27
CA PHE A 240 3.69 -16.43 4.74
C PHE A 240 3.68 -14.93 4.42
N VAL A 241 4.72 -14.24 4.85
CA VAL A 241 4.92 -12.83 4.52
C VAL A 241 6.38 -12.54 4.27
N THR A 242 6.65 -11.73 3.27
CA THR A 242 7.99 -11.17 3.04
C THR A 242 7.93 -9.77 2.47
N THR A 243 9.05 -9.06 2.60
CA THR A 243 9.21 -7.67 2.17
C THR A 243 10.53 -7.49 1.44
N TRP A 244 10.52 -6.63 0.43
CA TRP A 244 11.72 -6.21 -0.30
C TRP A 244 11.92 -4.70 -0.15
N LEU A 245 12.74 -4.31 0.82
CA LEU A 245 13.19 -2.92 0.95
C LEU A 245 14.10 -2.57 -0.23
N GLY A 246 13.88 -1.39 -0.84
CA GLY A 246 14.57 -0.98 -2.06
C GLY A 246 13.88 -1.43 -3.37
N TYR A 247 12.71 -2.07 -3.29
CA TYR A 247 11.95 -2.56 -4.44
C TYR A 247 10.58 -1.88 -4.62
N GLY A 248 10.26 -0.88 -3.80
CA GLY A 248 9.17 0.04 -4.11
C GLY A 248 9.51 0.90 -5.33
N THR A 249 8.50 1.52 -5.92
CA THR A 249 8.62 2.19 -7.23
C THR A 249 9.68 3.28 -7.29
N ASN A 250 9.82 4.10 -6.23
CA ASN A 250 10.79 5.19 -6.20
C ASN A 250 12.22 4.64 -6.08
N GLN A 251 12.45 3.71 -5.16
CA GLN A 251 13.76 3.09 -4.95
C GLN A 251 14.19 2.24 -6.15
N ALA A 252 13.26 1.52 -6.77
CA ALA A 252 13.53 0.79 -8.02
C ALA A 252 13.91 1.76 -9.15
N ARG A 253 13.22 2.91 -9.26
CA ARG A 253 13.56 3.96 -10.23
C ARG A 253 14.96 4.53 -10.00
N GLU A 254 15.34 4.82 -8.78
CA GLU A 254 16.68 5.30 -8.44
C GLU A 254 17.75 4.27 -8.85
N ARG A 255 17.56 2.99 -8.55
CA ARG A 255 18.48 1.91 -8.97
C ARG A 255 18.55 1.79 -10.49
N TYR A 256 17.41 1.92 -11.18
CA TYR A 256 17.35 1.93 -12.62
C TYR A 256 18.19 3.06 -13.22
N ILE A 257 17.98 4.30 -12.76
CA ILE A 257 18.74 5.46 -13.23
C ILE A 257 20.24 5.25 -13.00
N GLY A 258 20.63 4.79 -11.79
CA GLY A 258 22.03 4.48 -11.49
C GLY A 258 22.65 3.48 -12.47
N SER A 259 21.90 2.43 -12.84
CA SER A 259 22.36 1.44 -13.81
C SER A 259 22.46 2.01 -15.24
N GLN A 260 21.49 2.84 -15.67
CA GLN A 260 21.50 3.49 -16.99
C GLN A 260 22.71 4.44 -17.13
N VAL A 261 22.95 5.28 -16.15
CA VAL A 261 24.10 6.21 -16.16
C VAL A 261 25.42 5.42 -16.20
N LYS A 262 25.55 4.40 -15.33
CA LYS A 262 26.76 3.57 -15.31
C LYS A 262 27.01 2.89 -16.66
N ASN A 263 26.00 2.31 -17.26
CA ASN A 263 26.10 1.64 -18.58
C ASN A 263 26.45 2.66 -19.68
N TRP A 264 25.86 3.85 -19.66
CA TRP A 264 26.14 4.91 -20.61
C TRP A 264 27.59 5.39 -20.56
N LEU A 265 28.08 5.65 -19.35
CA LEU A 265 29.48 6.09 -19.16
C LEU A 265 30.48 5.00 -19.56
N SER A 266 30.17 3.72 -19.28
CA SER A 266 31.06 2.59 -19.63
C SER A 266 31.08 2.27 -21.12
N SER A 267 30.05 2.64 -21.90
CA SER A 267 29.96 2.40 -23.34
C SER A 267 30.68 3.43 -24.22
N GLY A 268 31.42 4.35 -23.63
CA GLY A 268 32.22 5.33 -24.39
C GLY A 268 31.43 6.49 -25.01
N HIS A 269 30.17 6.67 -24.63
CA HIS A 269 29.31 7.79 -25.08
C HIS A 269 29.57 9.08 -24.29
N GLY A 270 30.71 9.17 -23.57
CA GLY A 270 31.05 10.25 -22.65
C GLY A 270 31.19 11.67 -23.23
N SER A 271 30.92 11.85 -24.52
CA SER A 271 30.87 13.18 -25.15
C SER A 271 29.46 13.80 -25.18
N THR A 272 28.42 13.03 -24.88
CA THR A 272 27.05 13.50 -24.85
C THR A 272 26.46 13.35 -23.44
N ASN A 273 25.90 14.43 -22.93
CA ASN A 273 25.28 14.45 -21.59
C ASN A 273 23.85 13.91 -21.59
N SER A 274 23.30 13.60 -22.75
CA SER A 274 21.91 13.15 -22.93
C SER A 274 21.83 11.64 -23.03
N ILE A 275 21.16 11.01 -22.06
CA ILE A 275 20.99 9.56 -21.91
C ILE A 275 19.59 9.18 -22.38
N PRO A 276 19.43 8.32 -23.42
CA PRO A 276 18.13 7.86 -23.85
C PRO A 276 17.49 6.97 -22.76
N ASP A 277 16.25 7.26 -22.39
CA ASP A 277 15.49 6.50 -21.38
C ASP A 277 14.18 5.97 -21.99
N PRO A 278 14.05 4.66 -22.23
CA PRO A 278 12.83 4.07 -22.78
C PRO A 278 11.66 4.07 -21.76
N CYS A 279 11.95 4.26 -20.49
CA CYS A 279 10.98 4.30 -19.40
C CYS A 279 10.36 5.69 -19.14
N LEU A 280 10.60 6.64 -20.04
CA LEU A 280 9.97 7.97 -20.04
C LEU A 280 9.18 8.18 -21.33
N PRO A 281 8.05 8.93 -21.28
CA PRO A 281 7.35 9.35 -22.50
C PRO A 281 8.28 10.07 -23.48
N LYS A 282 7.98 10.03 -24.77
CA LYS A 282 8.83 10.63 -25.78
C LYS A 282 9.11 12.09 -25.52
N GLN A 283 10.37 12.49 -25.73
CA GLN A 283 10.88 13.86 -25.60
C GLN A 283 10.71 14.48 -24.21
N LEU A 284 10.33 13.69 -23.21
CA LEU A 284 10.45 14.14 -21.82
C LEU A 284 11.93 14.25 -21.47
N ASN A 285 12.30 15.42 -20.98
CA ASN A 285 13.67 15.69 -20.55
C ASN A 285 13.72 15.87 -19.04
N ILE A 286 14.55 15.07 -18.35
CA ILE A 286 14.73 15.12 -16.90
C ILE A 286 16.21 15.37 -16.59
N PRO A 287 16.56 16.55 -16.06
CA PRO A 287 17.93 16.83 -15.63
C PRO A 287 18.30 15.97 -14.42
N LEU A 288 19.50 15.39 -14.45
CA LEU A 288 20.05 14.64 -13.34
C LEU A 288 21.03 15.51 -12.58
N SER A 289 20.81 15.70 -11.28
CA SER A 289 21.84 16.32 -10.43
C SER A 289 22.98 15.32 -10.19
N PRO A 290 24.23 15.76 -10.13
CA PRO A 290 25.39 14.88 -9.88
C PRO A 290 25.26 14.07 -8.57
N GLN A 291 24.53 14.59 -7.58
CA GLN A 291 24.28 13.94 -6.29
C GLN A 291 23.16 12.90 -6.34
N ALA A 292 22.34 12.88 -7.40
CA ALA A 292 21.22 11.97 -7.55
C ALA A 292 21.60 10.61 -8.15
N ILE A 293 22.88 10.36 -8.42
CA ILE A 293 23.35 9.14 -9.10
C ILE A 293 24.10 8.27 -8.08
N PRO A 294 23.44 7.32 -7.41
CA PRO A 294 24.08 6.44 -6.46
C PRO A 294 25.19 5.60 -7.12
N GLY A 295 26.38 5.59 -6.54
CA GLY A 295 27.47 4.69 -6.96
C GLY A 295 28.22 5.09 -8.22
N THR A 296 28.12 6.35 -8.66
CA THR A 296 28.98 6.87 -9.74
C THR A 296 29.94 7.92 -9.19
N ASP A 297 31.23 7.82 -9.61
CA ASP A 297 32.24 8.86 -9.40
C ASP A 297 32.02 10.04 -10.38
N ALA A 298 30.76 10.49 -10.52
CA ALA A 298 30.45 11.64 -11.37
C ALA A 298 31.20 12.87 -10.86
N LYS A 299 32.12 13.41 -11.67
CA LYS A 299 32.89 14.59 -11.30
C LYS A 299 31.95 15.77 -11.09
N ALA A 300 32.15 16.48 -10.02
CA ALA A 300 31.42 17.70 -9.74
C ALA A 300 31.55 18.67 -10.94
N GLY A 301 30.41 18.87 -11.65
CA GLY A 301 30.34 19.75 -12.83
C GLY A 301 29.78 19.13 -14.10
N GLU A 302 29.62 17.79 -14.18
CA GLU A 302 28.97 17.13 -15.31
C GLU A 302 27.47 16.99 -15.03
N SER A 303 26.65 17.74 -15.75
CA SER A 303 25.18 17.59 -15.69
C SER A 303 24.76 16.61 -16.79
N HIS A 304 24.13 15.51 -16.40
CA HIS A 304 23.48 14.59 -17.32
C HIS A 304 21.97 14.84 -17.37
N GLU A 305 21.33 14.44 -18.45
CA GLU A 305 19.88 14.48 -18.58
C GLU A 305 19.36 13.17 -19.17
N LEU A 306 18.18 12.74 -18.74
CA LEU A 306 17.45 11.62 -19.32
C LEU A 306 16.52 12.17 -20.40
N ILE A 307 16.54 11.56 -21.59
CA ILE A 307 15.62 11.90 -22.69
C ILE A 307 14.73 10.70 -22.98
N GLY A 308 13.42 10.89 -22.81
CA GLY A 308 12.42 9.88 -23.05
C GLY A 308 12.38 9.42 -24.52
N THR A 309 12.45 8.11 -24.73
CA THR A 309 12.28 7.48 -26.05
C THR A 309 10.93 6.78 -26.20
N GLY A 310 10.19 6.58 -25.11
CA GLY A 310 8.83 6.09 -25.12
C GLY A 310 8.64 4.64 -25.54
N SER A 311 9.61 3.77 -25.28
CA SER A 311 9.52 2.34 -25.65
C SER A 311 9.24 1.48 -24.43
N PHE A 312 7.98 1.11 -24.23
CA PHE A 312 7.56 0.26 -23.11
C PHE A 312 8.25 -1.10 -23.13
N GLU A 313 8.39 -1.73 -24.30
CA GLU A 313 9.04 -3.03 -24.44
C GLU A 313 10.53 -2.98 -24.02
N GLN A 314 11.23 -1.92 -24.41
CA GLN A 314 12.62 -1.73 -23.98
C GLN A 314 12.69 -1.42 -22.47
N CYS A 315 11.73 -0.66 -21.96
CA CYS A 315 11.61 -0.39 -20.53
C CYS A 315 11.42 -1.68 -19.72
N LEU A 316 10.55 -2.60 -20.18
CA LEU A 316 10.37 -3.93 -19.58
C LEU A 316 11.69 -4.70 -19.51
N VAL A 317 12.41 -4.77 -20.64
CA VAL A 317 13.69 -5.48 -20.72
C VAL A 317 14.75 -4.86 -19.79
N GLN A 318 14.82 -3.54 -19.74
CA GLN A 318 15.85 -2.84 -18.96
C GLN A 318 15.54 -2.79 -17.45
N THR A 319 14.28 -2.94 -17.04
CA THR A 319 13.90 -2.97 -15.63
C THR A 319 13.90 -4.39 -15.04
N ALA A 320 13.75 -5.43 -15.85
CA ALA A 320 13.74 -6.83 -15.40
C ALA A 320 14.97 -7.23 -14.55
N PRO A 321 16.22 -6.84 -14.91
CA PRO A 321 17.40 -7.18 -14.10
C PRO A 321 17.38 -6.64 -12.67
N LEU A 322 16.58 -5.60 -12.39
CA LEU A 322 16.44 -5.05 -11.03
C LEU A 322 15.82 -6.04 -10.05
N LEU A 323 15.12 -7.07 -10.52
CA LEU A 323 14.57 -8.14 -9.69
C LEU A 323 15.64 -9.03 -9.07
N ASN A 324 16.86 -9.06 -9.63
CA ASN A 324 17.94 -9.94 -9.20
C ASN A 324 17.53 -11.43 -9.19
N ASN A 325 16.82 -11.89 -10.22
CA ASN A 325 16.35 -13.27 -10.34
C ASN A 325 17.49 -14.29 -10.55
N ASP A 326 18.68 -13.82 -10.85
CA ASP A 326 19.92 -14.60 -10.96
C ASP A 326 20.54 -14.97 -9.59
N ARG A 327 20.03 -14.39 -8.49
CA ARG A 327 20.46 -14.79 -7.16
C ARG A 327 20.11 -16.24 -6.87
N PRO A 328 21.09 -17.03 -6.33
CA PRO A 328 20.82 -18.41 -5.97
C PRO A 328 19.64 -18.54 -5.01
N CYS A 329 18.75 -19.47 -5.30
CA CYS A 329 17.68 -19.84 -4.38
C CYS A 329 18.24 -20.79 -3.31
N PRO A 330 18.24 -20.42 -2.02
CA PRO A 330 18.76 -21.27 -0.97
C PRO A 330 17.76 -22.36 -0.52
N ASP A 331 16.57 -22.42 -1.12
CA ASP A 331 15.50 -23.35 -0.77
C ASP A 331 14.88 -24.02 -2.00
N VAL A 332 13.81 -24.80 -1.82
CA VAL A 332 13.08 -25.52 -2.88
C VAL A 332 12.39 -24.56 -3.85
N SER A 333 11.90 -23.42 -3.36
CA SER A 333 11.23 -22.38 -4.13
C SER A 333 11.61 -20.99 -3.63
N CYS A 334 11.80 -20.05 -4.54
CA CYS A 334 12.07 -18.66 -4.22
C CYS A 334 11.28 -17.72 -5.11
N LEU A 335 10.95 -16.58 -4.54
CA LEU A 335 10.54 -15.38 -5.26
C LEU A 335 11.78 -14.58 -5.69
N PHE A 336 11.57 -13.45 -6.36
CA PHE A 336 12.67 -12.61 -6.85
C PHE A 336 13.69 -12.26 -5.75
N ASN A 337 14.88 -11.91 -6.18
CA ASN A 337 16.02 -11.64 -5.30
C ASN A 337 16.43 -12.84 -4.43
N GLY A 338 16.06 -14.08 -4.85
CA GLY A 338 16.42 -15.31 -4.14
C GLY A 338 15.77 -15.48 -2.77
N VAL A 339 14.61 -14.87 -2.53
CA VAL A 339 13.92 -14.97 -1.23
C VAL A 339 13.13 -16.28 -1.16
N PRO A 340 13.44 -17.18 -0.19
CA PRO A 340 12.70 -18.41 0.02
C PRO A 340 11.21 -18.14 0.24
N ALA A 341 10.35 -18.91 -0.41
CA ALA A 341 8.91 -18.78 -0.29
C ALA A 341 8.20 -20.08 -0.60
N PRO A 342 6.98 -20.29 -0.07
CA PRO A 342 6.10 -21.35 -0.53
C PRO A 342 5.85 -21.23 -2.04
N ARG A 343 5.63 -22.34 -2.71
CA ARG A 343 5.09 -22.29 -4.08
C ARG A 343 3.69 -21.71 -4.03
N ILE A 344 3.35 -20.90 -5.02
CA ILE A 344 2.02 -20.29 -5.13
C ILE A 344 1.24 -21.04 -6.21
N ASP A 345 0.14 -21.65 -5.84
CA ASP A 345 -0.83 -22.20 -6.78
C ASP A 345 -1.84 -21.12 -7.19
N PHE A 346 -1.53 -20.40 -8.26
CA PHE A 346 -2.39 -19.34 -8.78
C PHE A 346 -3.74 -19.82 -9.32
N SER A 347 -4.00 -21.13 -9.42
CA SER A 347 -5.32 -21.65 -9.74
C SER A 347 -6.28 -21.58 -8.55
N LEU A 348 -5.73 -21.60 -7.34
CA LEU A 348 -6.46 -21.57 -6.07
C LEU A 348 -6.30 -20.22 -5.34
N SER A 349 -5.08 -19.70 -5.30
CA SER A 349 -4.74 -18.48 -4.58
C SER A 349 -5.06 -17.23 -5.40
N LYS A 350 -5.92 -16.37 -4.87
CA LYS A 350 -6.30 -15.07 -5.46
C LYS A 350 -5.61 -13.96 -4.71
N PHE A 351 -5.09 -12.97 -5.42
CA PHE A 351 -4.33 -11.87 -4.84
C PHE A 351 -5.00 -10.52 -5.08
N ILE A 352 -4.96 -9.69 -4.04
CA ILE A 352 -5.38 -8.30 -4.08
C ILE A 352 -4.13 -7.42 -3.98
N GLY A 353 -3.95 -6.55 -4.97
CA GLY A 353 -2.88 -5.57 -5.02
C GLY A 353 -3.38 -4.17 -4.68
N VAL A 354 -2.65 -3.48 -3.83
CA VAL A 354 -2.96 -2.11 -3.40
C VAL A 354 -1.85 -1.13 -3.78
N SER A 355 -2.03 0.14 -3.45
CA SER A 355 -1.03 1.20 -3.67
C SER A 355 -0.66 1.33 -5.15
N GLU A 356 0.59 1.19 -5.55
CA GLU A 356 1.00 1.41 -6.92
C GLU A 356 0.38 0.42 -7.92
N TYR A 357 -0.02 -0.78 -7.49
CA TYR A 357 -0.80 -1.69 -8.34
C TYR A 357 -2.13 -1.07 -8.77
N TRP A 358 -2.79 -0.34 -7.88
CA TRP A 358 -4.01 0.39 -8.20
C TRP A 358 -3.72 1.72 -8.90
N TYR A 359 -2.81 2.52 -8.33
CA TYR A 359 -2.56 3.86 -8.84
C TYR A 359 -2.06 3.88 -10.29
N SER A 360 -1.17 2.97 -10.66
CA SER A 360 -0.70 2.84 -12.04
C SER A 360 -1.75 2.27 -12.97
N SER A 361 -2.61 1.39 -12.48
CA SER A 361 -3.64 0.75 -13.29
C SER A 361 -4.85 1.66 -13.49
N GLU A 362 -5.48 2.11 -12.42
CA GLU A 362 -6.73 2.86 -12.49
C GLU A 362 -6.53 4.34 -12.83
N HIS A 363 -5.66 5.03 -12.07
CA HIS A 363 -5.55 6.48 -12.20
C HIS A 363 -5.03 6.93 -13.56
N VAL A 364 -4.21 6.12 -14.23
CA VAL A 364 -3.62 6.51 -15.52
C VAL A 364 -4.23 5.76 -16.69
N PHE A 365 -4.51 4.46 -16.52
CA PHE A 365 -5.00 3.63 -17.62
C PHE A 365 -6.50 3.33 -17.56
N GLY A 366 -7.18 3.62 -16.43
CA GLY A 366 -8.57 3.23 -16.21
C GLY A 366 -8.78 1.70 -16.16
N LEU A 367 -7.74 0.95 -15.79
CA LEU A 367 -7.67 -0.50 -15.80
C LEU A 367 -7.57 -1.11 -14.38
N GLY A 368 -8.08 -0.45 -13.36
CA GLY A 368 -8.18 -1.02 -12.01
C GLY A 368 -9.10 -2.24 -11.95
N GLY A 369 -9.04 -3.00 -10.86
CA GLY A 369 -9.79 -4.24 -10.69
C GLY A 369 -9.09 -5.44 -11.30
N ALA A 370 -9.85 -6.36 -11.90
CA ALA A 370 -9.33 -7.58 -12.50
C ALA A 370 -8.24 -7.28 -13.55
N TYR A 371 -7.08 -7.89 -13.37
CA TYR A 371 -5.91 -7.63 -14.18
C TYR A 371 -5.87 -8.51 -15.43
N ASP A 372 -5.77 -7.89 -16.60
CA ASP A 372 -5.48 -8.52 -17.89
C ASP A 372 -4.15 -7.99 -18.41
N VAL A 373 -3.16 -8.86 -18.54
CA VAL A 373 -1.82 -8.48 -18.94
C VAL A 373 -1.78 -7.87 -20.34
N VAL A 374 -2.60 -8.35 -21.28
CA VAL A 374 -2.59 -7.88 -22.67
C VAL A 374 -3.15 -6.47 -22.76
N GLN A 375 -4.26 -6.20 -22.05
CA GLN A 375 -4.85 -4.87 -22.01
C GLN A 375 -3.93 -3.87 -21.30
N TYR A 376 -3.33 -4.30 -20.17
CA TYR A 376 -2.40 -3.46 -19.41
C TYR A 376 -1.17 -3.07 -20.23
N GLU A 377 -0.50 -4.05 -20.87
CA GLU A 377 0.67 -3.78 -21.71
C GLU A 377 0.31 -2.91 -22.93
N ARG A 378 -0.86 -3.12 -23.53
CA ARG A 378 -1.34 -2.26 -24.65
C ARG A 378 -1.49 -0.81 -24.20
N ALA A 379 -2.17 -0.57 -23.06
CA ALA A 379 -2.33 0.78 -22.52
C ALA A 379 -0.99 1.43 -22.17
N ALA A 380 -0.05 0.65 -21.62
CA ALA A 380 1.28 1.14 -21.32
C ALA A 380 2.08 1.49 -22.59
N ILE A 381 2.02 0.66 -23.65
CA ILE A 381 2.65 0.94 -24.96
C ILE A 381 2.07 2.25 -25.54
N GLU A 382 0.75 2.37 -25.55
CA GLU A 382 0.06 3.54 -26.08
C GLU A 382 0.47 4.80 -25.30
N PHE A 383 0.40 4.78 -23.97
CA PHE A 383 0.78 5.92 -23.14
C PHE A 383 2.26 6.31 -23.33
N CYS A 384 3.17 5.34 -23.27
CA CYS A 384 4.61 5.60 -23.30
C CYS A 384 5.07 6.17 -24.66
N SER A 385 4.44 5.74 -25.76
CA SER A 385 4.79 6.19 -27.11
C SER A 385 4.32 7.63 -27.41
N ARG A 386 3.58 8.27 -26.51
CA ARG A 386 3.11 9.65 -26.67
C ARG A 386 4.23 10.67 -26.46
N GLU A 387 4.10 11.79 -27.17
CA GLU A 387 4.95 12.97 -26.92
C GLU A 387 4.60 13.59 -25.54
N TRP A 388 5.61 13.96 -24.79
CA TRP A 388 5.40 14.56 -23.46
C TRP A 388 4.57 15.86 -23.50
N SER A 389 4.76 16.65 -24.57
CA SER A 389 3.97 17.88 -24.82
C SER A 389 2.47 17.61 -24.84
N ASP A 390 2.07 16.52 -25.50
CA ASP A 390 0.66 16.15 -25.67
C ASP A 390 0.05 15.68 -24.33
N ILE A 391 0.81 14.93 -23.55
CA ILE A 391 0.42 14.53 -22.20
C ILE A 391 0.22 15.77 -21.30
N VAL A 392 1.14 16.72 -21.35
CA VAL A 392 1.05 17.97 -20.57
C VAL A 392 -0.14 18.81 -21.02
N GLN A 393 -0.39 18.88 -22.32
CA GLN A 393 -1.54 19.62 -22.85
C GLN A 393 -2.83 19.00 -22.36
N GLU A 394 -3.01 17.70 -22.53
CA GLU A 394 -4.20 16.98 -22.05
C GLU A 394 -4.40 17.12 -20.53
N HIS A 395 -3.34 17.05 -19.74
CA HIS A 395 -3.41 17.25 -18.29
C HIS A 395 -3.92 18.64 -17.88
N LYS A 396 -3.72 19.66 -18.73
CA LYS A 396 -4.16 21.05 -18.47
C LYS A 396 -5.56 21.36 -19.02
N GLU A 397 -6.06 20.57 -19.98
CA GLU A 397 -7.34 20.79 -20.59
C GLU A 397 -8.49 20.52 -19.61
N THR A 398 -9.49 21.39 -19.63
CA THR A 398 -10.72 21.17 -18.89
C THR A 398 -11.66 20.36 -19.76
N HIS A 399 -11.98 19.15 -19.33
CA HIS A 399 -12.99 18.31 -19.97
C HIS A 399 -14.36 18.56 -19.32
N PHE A 400 -15.42 18.22 -20.05
CA PHE A 400 -16.80 18.30 -19.55
C PHE A 400 -17.43 16.92 -19.68
N ASP A 401 -18.20 16.52 -18.67
CA ASP A 401 -19.00 15.31 -18.73
C ASP A 401 -20.17 15.45 -19.72
N GLU A 402 -20.90 14.36 -19.92
CA GLU A 402 -22.07 14.34 -20.81
C GLU A 402 -23.19 15.32 -20.40
N PHE A 403 -23.17 15.81 -19.17
CA PHE A 403 -24.11 16.82 -18.65
C PHE A 403 -23.55 18.26 -18.72
N GLY A 404 -22.37 18.44 -19.31
CA GLY A 404 -21.71 19.75 -19.42
C GLY A 404 -21.07 20.24 -18.11
N LYS A 405 -20.90 19.41 -17.10
CA LYS A 405 -20.20 19.74 -15.85
C LYS A 405 -18.68 19.61 -16.06
N PRO A 406 -17.89 20.62 -15.66
CA PRO A 406 -16.44 20.53 -15.81
C PRO A 406 -15.87 19.39 -14.96
N ILE A 407 -15.15 18.49 -15.62
CA ILE A 407 -14.27 17.52 -14.97
C ILE A 407 -13.01 18.25 -14.53
N PRO A 408 -12.39 17.91 -13.36
CA PRO A 408 -11.11 18.50 -12.95
C PRO A 408 -10.08 18.49 -14.08
N PRO A 409 -9.11 19.43 -14.09
CA PRO A 409 -8.17 19.56 -15.20
C PRO A 409 -7.52 18.23 -15.58
N GLY A 410 -7.54 17.91 -16.86
CA GLY A 410 -7.01 16.68 -17.44
C GLY A 410 -7.93 15.47 -17.34
N THR A 411 -7.74 14.55 -18.26
CA THR A 411 -8.49 13.27 -18.34
C THR A 411 -8.31 12.42 -17.08
N TRP A 412 -7.17 12.58 -16.39
CA TRP A 412 -6.80 11.78 -15.22
C TRP A 412 -7.31 12.33 -13.87
N GLY A 413 -7.93 13.53 -13.85
CA GLY A 413 -8.42 14.16 -12.64
C GLY A 413 -7.32 14.81 -11.77
N LYS A 414 -7.76 15.46 -10.68
CA LYS A 414 -6.90 16.27 -9.79
C LYS A 414 -5.88 15.44 -8.98
N GLU A 415 -6.12 14.15 -8.80
CA GLU A 415 -5.28 13.24 -8.01
C GLU A 415 -4.02 12.81 -8.78
N VAL A 416 -3.97 13.05 -10.09
CA VAL A 416 -2.87 12.63 -10.95
C VAL A 416 -2.05 13.84 -11.38
N GLY A 417 -1.00 14.14 -10.61
CA GLY A 417 -0.06 15.20 -10.95
C GLY A 417 0.91 14.81 -12.08
N LEU A 418 1.51 15.82 -12.73
CA LEU A 418 2.51 15.62 -13.80
C LEU A 418 3.67 14.71 -13.38
N ASN A 419 4.11 14.79 -12.12
CA ASN A 419 5.17 13.92 -11.59
C ASN A 419 4.82 12.42 -11.70
N ARG A 420 3.54 12.07 -11.51
CA ARG A 420 3.06 10.69 -11.68
C ARG A 420 3.12 10.28 -13.15
N LEU A 421 2.65 11.14 -14.04
CA LEU A 421 2.63 10.88 -15.50
C LEU A 421 4.04 10.74 -16.08
N GLN A 422 5.00 11.53 -15.59
CA GLN A 422 6.42 11.41 -15.99
C GLN A 422 6.97 10.00 -15.75
N LEU A 423 6.60 9.37 -14.64
CA LEU A 423 7.14 8.08 -14.21
C LEU A 423 6.25 6.88 -14.57
N GLN A 424 5.10 7.12 -15.21
CA GLN A 424 4.11 6.06 -15.45
C GLN A 424 4.67 4.90 -16.28
N CYS A 425 5.50 5.16 -17.28
CA CYS A 425 6.10 4.10 -18.10
C CYS A 425 6.99 3.18 -17.26
N PHE A 426 7.84 3.75 -16.42
CA PHE A 426 8.66 2.98 -15.49
C PHE A 426 7.80 2.17 -14.51
N LYS A 427 6.82 2.82 -13.90
CA LYS A 427 5.93 2.18 -12.91
C LYS A 427 5.16 1.03 -13.53
N ALA A 428 4.60 1.21 -14.72
CA ALA A 428 3.90 0.16 -15.44
C ALA A 428 4.81 -1.02 -15.75
N ALA A 429 6.02 -0.79 -16.27
CA ALA A 429 6.99 -1.85 -16.55
C ALA A 429 7.43 -2.57 -15.27
N TRP A 430 7.62 -1.83 -14.19
CA TRP A 430 8.00 -2.40 -12.90
C TRP A 430 6.90 -3.29 -12.30
N VAL A 431 5.63 -2.85 -12.34
CA VAL A 431 4.47 -3.65 -11.93
C VAL A 431 4.42 -4.97 -12.72
N VAL A 432 4.51 -4.91 -14.05
CA VAL A 432 4.51 -6.11 -14.91
C VAL A 432 5.66 -7.06 -14.56
N ASN A 433 6.87 -6.54 -14.40
CA ASN A 433 8.03 -7.36 -14.06
C ASN A 433 7.92 -8.00 -12.67
N VAL A 434 7.47 -7.26 -11.66
CA VAL A 434 7.26 -7.81 -10.32
C VAL A 434 6.21 -8.90 -10.33
N LEU A 435 5.06 -8.67 -10.97
CA LEU A 435 3.97 -9.67 -11.02
C LEU A 435 4.40 -10.94 -11.77
N HIS A 436 4.96 -10.83 -12.97
CA HIS A 436 5.18 -11.98 -13.83
C HIS A 436 6.55 -12.63 -13.67
N GLN A 437 7.62 -11.85 -13.54
CA GLN A 437 8.98 -12.38 -13.42
C GLN A 437 9.42 -12.50 -11.96
N GLY A 438 8.86 -11.65 -11.07
CA GLY A 438 9.20 -11.63 -9.65
C GLY A 438 8.40 -12.63 -8.83
N ILE A 439 7.08 -12.58 -8.95
CA ILE A 439 6.14 -13.41 -8.16
C ILE A 439 5.72 -14.66 -8.92
N GLY A 440 5.81 -14.64 -10.25
CA GLY A 440 5.44 -15.76 -11.10
C GLY A 440 3.93 -15.82 -11.43
N LEU A 441 3.22 -14.69 -11.34
CA LEU A 441 1.82 -14.62 -11.77
C LEU A 441 1.71 -15.06 -13.24
N PRO A 442 0.81 -16.01 -13.58
CA PRO A 442 0.64 -16.43 -14.95
C PRO A 442 0.21 -15.28 -15.87
N ARG A 443 0.72 -15.26 -17.10
CA ARG A 443 0.29 -14.29 -18.12
C ARG A 443 -1.01 -14.77 -18.78
N ILE A 444 -2.10 -14.64 -18.04
CA ILE A 444 -3.42 -15.07 -18.49
C ILE A 444 -4.14 -13.87 -19.11
N VAL A 445 -4.77 -14.10 -20.26
CA VAL A 445 -5.73 -13.17 -20.84
C VAL A 445 -7.07 -13.46 -20.15
N ASP A 446 -7.54 -12.54 -19.34
CA ASP A 446 -8.86 -12.63 -18.76
C ASP A 446 -9.88 -12.05 -19.76
N SER A 447 -10.71 -12.89 -20.35
CA SER A 447 -11.73 -12.46 -21.32
C SER A 447 -12.78 -11.50 -20.74
N GLY A 448 -12.91 -11.45 -19.41
CA GLY A 448 -13.75 -10.51 -18.68
C GLY A 448 -12.96 -9.38 -17.99
N GLY A 449 -11.63 -9.52 -17.90
CA GLY A 449 -10.77 -8.57 -17.21
C GLY A 449 -10.61 -7.26 -17.96
N ASN A 450 -10.45 -6.17 -17.25
CA ASN A 450 -10.10 -4.84 -17.74
C ASN A 450 -10.95 -4.32 -18.93
N GLN A 451 -12.03 -4.98 -19.33
CA GLN A 451 -12.94 -4.40 -20.31
C GLN A 451 -13.64 -3.20 -19.66
N THR A 452 -13.14 -2.03 -19.96
CA THR A 452 -13.86 -0.81 -19.69
C THR A 452 -15.08 -0.78 -20.60
N THR A 453 -16.24 -1.05 -20.05
CA THR A 453 -17.45 -0.44 -20.58
C THR A 453 -17.26 1.06 -20.34
N GLY A 454 -17.29 1.86 -21.40
CA GLY A 454 -16.93 3.28 -21.38
C GLY A 454 -17.86 4.19 -20.56
N GLU A 455 -18.38 3.72 -19.45
CA GLU A 455 -19.20 4.46 -18.51
C GLU A 455 -18.39 4.78 -17.26
N ALA A 456 -18.35 6.06 -16.93
CA ALA A 456 -17.75 6.61 -15.73
C ALA A 456 -18.57 6.22 -14.49
N GLY A 457 -18.49 4.93 -14.10
CA GLY A 457 -18.98 4.46 -12.82
C GLY A 457 -18.02 4.77 -11.68
N SER A 458 -18.53 4.83 -10.45
CA SER A 458 -17.70 4.92 -9.25
C SER A 458 -16.72 3.72 -9.18
N ALA A 459 -15.60 3.85 -8.46
CA ALA A 459 -14.66 2.75 -8.26
C ALA A 459 -15.37 1.49 -7.76
N ASP A 460 -16.41 1.66 -6.96
CA ASP A 460 -17.26 0.60 -6.40
C ASP A 460 -18.13 -0.08 -7.49
N GLU A 461 -18.71 0.70 -8.41
CA GLU A 461 -19.49 0.16 -9.54
C GLU A 461 -18.58 -0.55 -10.54
N LYS A 462 -17.40 0.00 -10.81
CA LYS A 462 -16.36 -0.65 -11.62
C LYS A 462 -15.86 -1.94 -10.94
N ALA A 463 -15.67 -1.92 -9.63
CA ALA A 463 -15.30 -3.08 -8.85
C ALA A 463 -16.40 -4.16 -8.91
N LYS A 464 -17.66 -3.80 -8.71
CA LYS A 464 -18.80 -4.72 -8.84
C LYS A 464 -18.98 -5.25 -10.25
N ALA A 465 -18.87 -4.40 -11.26
CA ALA A 465 -18.94 -4.79 -12.68
C ALA A 465 -17.79 -5.76 -13.07
N LYS A 466 -16.65 -5.66 -12.40
CA LYS A 466 -15.48 -6.53 -12.60
C LYS A 466 -15.43 -7.75 -11.68
N GLY A 467 -16.49 -8.03 -10.93
CA GLY A 467 -16.55 -9.17 -10.02
C GLY A 467 -15.81 -8.96 -8.70
N LEU A 468 -15.54 -7.71 -8.33
CA LEU A 468 -14.98 -7.31 -7.05
C LEU A 468 -16.11 -7.01 -6.06
N GLY A 469 -16.66 -8.02 -5.47
CA GLY A 469 -17.62 -7.89 -4.39
C GLY A 469 -17.55 -9.13 -3.52
N PRO A 470 -18.00 -9.08 -2.28
CA PRO A 470 -17.93 -10.21 -1.36
C PRO A 470 -18.62 -11.46 -1.89
N ASN A 471 -19.45 -11.37 -2.94
CA ASN A 471 -20.24 -12.47 -3.48
C ASN A 471 -19.98 -12.78 -4.97
N LEU A 472 -18.90 -12.29 -5.56
CA LEU A 472 -18.64 -12.48 -6.99
C LEU A 472 -17.40 -13.34 -7.23
N VAL A 473 -17.65 -14.58 -7.63
CA VAL A 473 -16.66 -15.55 -8.11
C VAL A 473 -16.21 -15.14 -9.51
N GLY A 474 -15.25 -14.21 -9.59
CA GLY A 474 -14.55 -13.92 -10.84
C GLY A 474 -13.31 -14.79 -10.97
N PRO A 475 -12.90 -15.19 -12.19
CA PRO A 475 -11.73 -16.02 -12.41
C PRO A 475 -10.39 -15.28 -12.21
N ALA A 476 -10.41 -13.97 -11.94
CA ALA A 476 -9.20 -13.17 -11.86
C ALA A 476 -8.29 -13.63 -10.72
N THR A 477 -7.09 -14.05 -11.09
CA THR A 477 -6.04 -14.47 -10.16
C THR A 477 -5.42 -13.31 -9.40
N PHE A 478 -5.40 -12.13 -10.02
CA PHE A 478 -4.91 -10.88 -9.43
C PHE A 478 -5.85 -9.72 -9.75
N GLN A 479 -6.07 -8.88 -8.76
CA GLN A 479 -6.92 -7.69 -8.89
C GLN A 479 -6.29 -6.53 -8.13
N SER A 480 -6.36 -5.33 -8.69
CA SER A 480 -5.91 -4.12 -8.00
C SER A 480 -7.10 -3.36 -7.41
N VAL A 481 -6.97 -2.88 -6.18
CA VAL A 481 -8.03 -2.14 -5.49
C VAL A 481 -7.47 -0.99 -4.65
N ASP A 482 -8.30 0.02 -4.39
CA ASP A 482 -8.05 1.08 -3.40
C ASP A 482 -9.07 0.99 -2.25
N THR A 483 -10.33 0.74 -2.61
CA THR A 483 -11.43 0.63 -1.66
C THR A 483 -12.26 -0.62 -1.90
N ILE A 484 -12.82 -1.19 -0.86
CA ILE A 484 -13.85 -2.23 -0.90
C ILE A 484 -15.06 -1.70 -0.14
N GLY A 485 -16.20 -1.58 -0.83
CA GLY A 485 -17.31 -0.79 -0.32
C GLY A 485 -16.90 0.68 -0.22
N ASP A 486 -17.10 1.29 0.92
CA ASP A 486 -16.70 2.67 1.22
C ASP A 486 -15.38 2.76 2.01
N THR A 487 -14.72 1.63 2.25
CA THR A 487 -13.55 1.52 3.13
C THR A 487 -12.28 1.30 2.33
N ALA A 488 -11.27 2.15 2.58
CA ALA A 488 -9.96 2.01 1.97
C ALA A 488 -9.27 0.72 2.44
N VAL A 489 -8.69 -0.01 1.49
CA VAL A 489 -7.83 -1.17 1.79
C VAL A 489 -6.48 -0.63 2.24
N SER A 490 -6.27 -0.63 3.54
CA SER A 490 -5.05 -0.12 4.15
C SER A 490 -4.56 -1.06 5.25
N TRP A 491 -3.25 -1.23 5.38
CA TRP A 491 -2.67 -1.97 6.48
C TRP A 491 -3.05 -1.39 7.86
N THR A 492 -3.39 -0.10 7.93
CA THR A 492 -3.87 0.54 9.18
C THR A 492 -5.21 -0.01 9.63
N LEU A 493 -6.12 -0.36 8.70
CA LEU A 493 -7.36 -1.05 9.02
C LEU A 493 -7.07 -2.43 9.63
N GLY A 494 -6.18 -3.20 9.02
CA GLY A 494 -5.80 -4.52 9.54
C GLY A 494 -5.19 -4.43 10.94
N LYS A 495 -4.38 -3.40 11.21
CA LYS A 495 -3.90 -3.09 12.56
C LYS A 495 -5.07 -2.85 13.51
N MET A 496 -6.09 -2.08 13.13
CA MET A 496 -7.22 -1.81 14.00
C MET A 496 -8.15 -3.02 14.16
N VAL A 497 -8.36 -3.82 13.14
CA VAL A 497 -9.08 -5.10 13.25
C VAL A 497 -8.41 -6.01 14.27
N LEU A 498 -7.07 -6.13 14.23
CA LEU A 498 -6.31 -6.89 15.21
C LEU A 498 -6.45 -6.32 16.63
N GLU A 499 -6.43 -5.01 16.80
CA GLU A 499 -6.61 -4.40 18.13
C GLU A 499 -8.04 -4.58 18.66
N ALA A 500 -9.06 -4.37 17.81
CA ALA A 500 -10.44 -4.60 18.17
C ALA A 500 -10.72 -6.08 18.54
N SER A 501 -10.10 -7.01 17.80
CA SER A 501 -10.15 -8.45 18.07
C SER A 501 -9.56 -8.81 19.45
N LYS A 502 -8.44 -8.18 19.84
CA LYS A 502 -7.81 -8.41 21.16
C LYS A 502 -8.66 -7.92 22.33
N GLU A 503 -9.53 -6.92 22.10
CA GLU A 503 -10.44 -6.41 23.13
C GLU A 503 -11.64 -7.32 23.37
N VAL A 504 -11.91 -8.30 22.52
CA VAL A 504 -12.99 -9.27 22.71
C VAL A 504 -12.62 -10.20 23.87
N PRO A 505 -13.46 -10.36 24.90
CA PRO A 505 -13.22 -11.32 25.97
C PRO A 505 -13.24 -12.76 25.43
N PRO A 506 -12.48 -13.69 26.05
CA PRO A 506 -12.55 -15.10 25.71
C PRO A 506 -13.92 -15.72 26.00
#